data_cd0ce4034965ce068b7eeb4aaf3420b2
#
_entry.id   cd0ce4034965ce068b7eeb4aaf3420b2
#
_cell.length_a   1.000
_cell.length_b   1.000
_cell.length_c   1.000
_cell.angle_alpha   90.00
_cell.angle_beta   90.00
_cell.angle_gamma   90.00
#
_symmetry.space_group_name_H-M   'P 1'
#
loop_
_entity.id
_entity.type
_entity.pdbx_description
1 polymer ?
#
loop_
_entity_poly.entity_id
_entity_poly.type
_entity_poly.pdbx_seq_one_letter_code
_entity_poly.pdbx_strand_id
1 'polypeptide(L)' 'MTLNDFIKYPRRDWDKKKWLEHAQLMVHSPWISEDDREYWRDKAKELEGG' A
#
# COMPACT_ATOMS: atom_id res chain seq x y z
N MET A 1 2.88 7.65 16.60
CA MET A 1 2.68 7.04 15.27
C MET A 1 4.02 6.84 14.58
N THR A 2 4.28 5.66 14.11
CA THR A 2 5.54 5.37 13.45
C THR A 2 5.39 5.50 11.93
N LEU A 3 6.52 5.60 11.25
CA LEU A 3 6.52 5.67 9.79
C LEU A 3 5.89 4.41 9.18
N ASN A 4 6.16 3.29 9.82
CA ASN A 4 5.62 2.01 9.35
C ASN A 4 4.10 1.99 9.41
N ASP A 5 3.52 2.54 10.46
CA ASP A 5 2.07 2.64 10.59
C ASP A 5 1.48 3.51 9.51
N PHE A 6 2.17 4.59 9.18
CA PHE A 6 1.71 5.49 8.13
C PHE A 6 1.71 4.81 6.77
N ILE A 7 2.72 3.98 6.51
CA ILE A 7 2.82 3.26 5.23
C ILE A 7 1.70 2.25 5.09
N LYS A 8 1.41 1.50 6.16
CA LYS A 8 0.43 0.42 6.10
C LYS A 8 -1.01 0.91 6.24
N TYR A 9 -1.22 1.99 6.96
CA TYR A 9 -2.56 2.48 7.26
C TYR A 9 -2.66 3.97 6.98
N PRO A 10 -2.58 4.37 5.69
CA PRO A 10 -2.55 5.79 5.37
C PRO A 10 -3.85 6.51 5.76
N ARG A 11 -4.89 6.40 4.99
CA ARG A 11 -6.14 7.09 5.28
C ARG A 11 -7.32 6.14 5.06
N ARG A 12 -8.27 6.21 5.96
CA ARG A 12 -9.44 5.35 5.89
C ARG A 12 -10.51 5.89 4.95
N ASP A 13 -10.47 7.19 4.69
CA ASP A 13 -11.46 7.83 3.82
C ASP A 13 -11.11 7.74 2.34
N TRP A 14 -10.02 7.06 2.02
CA TRP A 14 -9.64 6.85 0.63
C TRP A 14 -10.56 5.85 -0.03
N ASP A 15 -10.91 6.10 -1.29
CA ASP A 15 -11.67 5.15 -2.07
C ASP A 15 -10.72 4.09 -2.66
N LYS A 16 -11.30 3.14 -3.39
CA LYS A 16 -10.55 2.04 -3.96
C LYS A 16 -9.42 2.53 -4.88
N LYS A 17 -9.72 3.54 -5.68
CA LYS A 17 -8.74 4.09 -6.61
C LYS A 17 -7.54 4.67 -5.89
N LYS A 18 -7.79 5.43 -4.83
CA LYS A 18 -6.73 6.02 -4.03
C LYS A 18 -5.88 4.95 -3.38
N TRP A 19 -6.51 3.94 -2.83
CA TRP A 19 -5.79 2.83 -2.21
C TRP A 19 -4.92 2.11 -3.22
N LEU A 20 -5.43 1.89 -4.42
CA LEU A 20 -4.68 1.22 -5.47
C LEU A 20 -3.45 2.04 -5.88
N GLU A 21 -3.62 3.34 -6.06
CA GLU A 21 -2.51 4.22 -6.39
C GLU A 21 -1.44 4.18 -5.32
N HIS A 22 -1.87 4.23 -4.06
CA HIS A 22 -0.93 4.18 -2.94
C HIS A 22 -0.19 2.84 -2.89
N ALA A 23 -0.92 1.75 -3.10
CA ALA A 23 -0.33 0.42 -3.09
C ALA A 23 0.73 0.29 -4.18
N GLN A 24 0.43 0.77 -5.36
CA GLN A 24 1.39 0.71 -6.47
C GLN A 24 2.63 1.56 -6.17
N LEU A 25 2.41 2.73 -5.58
CA LEU A 25 3.52 3.59 -5.19
C LEU A 25 4.43 2.88 -4.19
N MET A 26 3.84 2.23 -3.20
CA MET A 26 4.60 1.51 -2.19
C MET A 26 5.38 0.34 -2.79
N VAL A 27 4.75 -0.40 -3.69
CA VAL A 27 5.39 -1.55 -4.33
C VAL A 27 6.66 -1.12 -5.07
N HIS A 28 6.64 0.07 -5.66
CA HIS A 28 7.78 0.57 -6.42
C HIS A 28 8.74 1.42 -5.59
N SER A 29 8.46 1.59 -4.30
CA SER A 29 9.33 2.37 -3.43
C SER A 29 10.58 1.59 -3.06
N PRO A 30 11.76 2.18 -3.23
CA PRO A 30 13.00 1.49 -2.87
C PRO A 30 13.32 1.51 -1.37
N TRP A 31 12.60 2.33 -0.61
CA TRP A 31 12.89 2.49 0.81
C TRP A 31 12.04 1.64 1.74
N ILE A 32 11.09 0.89 1.21
CA ILE A 32 10.29 -0.01 2.03
C ILE A 32 10.94 -1.39 2.07
N SER A 33 10.67 -2.14 3.14
CA SER A 33 11.20 -3.49 3.30
C SER A 33 10.51 -4.46 2.35
N GLU A 34 11.08 -5.65 2.20
CA GLU A 34 10.48 -6.67 1.35
C GLU A 34 9.13 -7.11 1.87
N ASP A 35 8.99 -7.20 3.19
CA ASP A 35 7.74 -7.59 3.81
C ASP A 35 6.64 -6.59 3.51
N ASP A 36 6.98 -5.30 3.61
CA ASP A 36 6.00 -4.25 3.33
C ASP A 36 5.67 -4.21 1.84
N ARG A 37 6.67 -4.43 1.00
CA ARG A 37 6.46 -4.45 -0.44
C ARG A 37 5.52 -5.60 -0.82
N GLU A 38 5.73 -6.75 -0.24
CA GLU A 38 4.88 -7.92 -0.48
C GLU A 38 3.46 -7.66 -0.02
N TYR A 39 3.31 -7.02 1.13
CA TYR A 39 2.00 -6.64 1.65
C TYR A 39 1.25 -5.76 0.65
N TRP A 40 1.92 -4.74 0.15
CA TRP A 40 1.29 -3.81 -0.78
C TRP A 40 1.05 -4.43 -2.14
N ARG A 41 1.88 -5.36 -2.54
CA ARG A 41 1.68 -6.09 -3.78
C ARG A 41 0.39 -6.91 -3.71
N ASP A 42 0.21 -7.61 -2.62
CA ASP A 42 -1.01 -8.39 -2.40
C ASP A 42 -2.23 -7.47 -2.32
N LYS A 43 -2.07 -6.35 -1.66
CA LYS A 43 -3.15 -5.38 -1.53
C LYS A 43 -3.56 -4.81 -2.87
N ALA A 44 -2.59 -4.46 -3.70
CA ALA A 44 -2.86 -3.95 -5.03
C ALA A 44 -3.59 -4.98 -5.88
N LYS A 45 -3.13 -6.22 -5.81
CA LYS A 45 -3.73 -7.31 -6.55
C LYS A 45 -5.19 -7.53 -6.12
N GLU A 46 -5.41 -7.48 -4.82
CA GLU A 46 -6.75 -7.63 -4.27
C GLU A 46 -7.67 -6.51 -4.74
N LEU A 47 -7.16 -5.29 -4.75
CA LEU A 47 -7.93 -4.14 -5.19
C LEU A 47 -8.25 -4.18 -6.68
N GLU A 48 -7.33 -4.70 -7.48
CA GLU A 48 -7.54 -4.80 -8.92
C GLU A 48 -8.46 -5.96 -9.28
N GLY A 49 -8.25 -7.10 -8.63
CA GLY A 49 -8.98 -8.31 -8.98
C GLY A 49 -10.29 -8.48 -8.27
N GLY A 50 -10.47 -7.72 -7.23
CA GLY A 50 -11.63 -7.83 -6.40
C GLY A 50 -12.84 -7.21 -6.90
#